data_d2353fcd6057b2984dc255f7751c1080
#
_entry.id   d2353fcd6057b2984dc255f7751c1080
#
_cell.length_a   1.000
_cell.length_b   1.000
_cell.length_c   1.000
_cell.angle_alpha   90.00
_cell.angle_beta   90.00
_cell.angle_gamma   90.00
#
_symmetry.space_group_name_H-M   'P 1'
#
loop_
_entity.id
_entity.type
_entity.pdbx_description
1 polymer ?
#
loop_
_entity_poly.entity_id
_entity_poly.type
_entity_poly.pdbx_seq_one_letter_code
_entity_poly.pdbx_strand_id
1 'polypeptide(L)'
;MKAKLITKTKKPKRKVSKKRKLEQKCLKLWSDCVRARDMVCKQCNSDYRLSAHHIRSRTNLSTRYLLDNGICLCWKCHSLQKWNPEKFQDMILEIIGDEKYQELKRKSLMDIQKHTEYDLEMIQEYLEGKLKDYKAGIDFNDLPF
;
A
#
# COMPACT_ATOMS: atom_id res chain seq x y z
N MET A 1 40.57 -29.74 24.27
CA MET A 1 40.13 -28.34 24.09
C MET A 1 38.59 -28.30 24.10
N LYS A 2 37.99 -27.64 25.09
CA LYS A 2 36.52 -27.54 25.18
C LYS A 2 36.07 -26.31 24.40
N ALA A 3 35.27 -26.50 23.34
CA ALA A 3 34.68 -25.43 22.56
C ALA A 3 33.64 -24.71 23.42
N LYS A 4 33.82 -23.40 23.64
CA LYS A 4 32.81 -22.53 24.30
C LYS A 4 31.62 -22.33 23.35
N LEU A 5 30.47 -22.89 23.70
CA LEU A 5 29.21 -22.56 23.06
C LEU A 5 28.88 -21.07 23.33
N ILE A 6 28.95 -20.26 22.27
CA ILE A 6 28.52 -18.85 22.32
C ILE A 6 26.98 -18.85 22.24
N THR A 7 26.34 -18.74 23.39
CA THR A 7 24.87 -18.53 23.44
C THR A 7 24.55 -17.13 22.93
N LYS A 8 23.89 -17.04 21.78
CA LYS A 8 23.36 -15.77 21.25
C LYS A 8 22.26 -15.25 22.19
N THR A 9 22.58 -14.29 23.05
CA THR A 9 21.60 -13.60 23.87
C THR A 9 20.61 -12.86 22.98
N LYS A 10 19.32 -13.20 23.07
CA LYS A 10 18.23 -12.48 22.36
C LYS A 10 18.17 -11.05 22.89
N LYS A 11 18.46 -10.06 22.02
CA LYS A 11 18.28 -8.63 22.36
C LYS A 11 16.82 -8.38 22.78
N PRO A 12 16.57 -7.60 23.85
CA PRO A 12 15.22 -7.29 24.30
C PRO A 12 14.44 -6.57 23.18
N LYS A 13 13.21 -7.02 22.90
CA LYS A 13 12.33 -6.39 21.91
C LYS A 13 11.98 -4.98 22.36
N ARG A 14 12.40 -3.94 21.63
CA ARG A 14 12.01 -2.56 21.89
C ARG A 14 10.50 -2.42 21.82
N LYS A 15 9.88 -1.75 22.80
CA LYS A 15 8.44 -1.42 22.77
C LYS A 15 8.16 -0.53 21.57
N VAL A 16 7.18 -0.94 20.74
CA VAL A 16 6.75 -0.18 19.56
C VAL A 16 5.95 1.04 20.03
N SER A 17 6.30 2.25 19.55
CA SER A 17 5.58 3.48 19.92
C SER A 17 4.13 3.47 19.40
N LYS A 18 3.24 4.29 20.04
CA LYS A 18 1.85 4.48 19.62
C LYS A 18 1.78 4.88 18.13
N LYS A 19 2.56 5.89 17.74
CA LYS A 19 2.65 6.37 16.37
C LYS A 19 2.97 5.24 15.38
N ARG A 20 3.97 4.43 15.66
CA ARG A 20 4.34 3.31 14.77
C ARG A 20 3.24 2.25 14.66
N LYS A 21 2.48 2.02 15.72
CA LYS A 21 1.31 1.12 15.67
C LYS A 21 0.22 1.68 14.75
N LEU A 22 -0.05 2.99 14.83
CA LEU A 22 -0.99 3.69 13.95
C LEU A 22 -0.54 3.62 12.48
N GLU A 23 0.74 3.90 12.20
CA GLU A 23 1.29 3.77 10.84
C GLU A 23 1.09 2.36 10.27
N GLN A 24 1.38 1.33 11.05
CA GLN A 24 1.18 -0.07 10.64
C GLN A 24 -0.31 -0.39 10.41
N LYS A 25 -1.20 0.13 11.26
CA LYS A 25 -2.64 -0.05 11.12
C LYS A 25 -3.16 0.65 9.86
N CYS A 26 -2.74 1.89 9.60
CA CYS A 26 -3.10 2.61 8.37
C CYS A 26 -2.63 1.90 7.11
N LEU A 27 -1.39 1.38 7.09
CA LEU A 27 -0.88 0.61 5.95
C LEU A 27 -1.67 -0.68 5.72
N LYS A 28 -2.04 -1.37 6.78
CA LYS A 28 -2.89 -2.56 6.68
C LYS A 28 -4.27 -2.22 6.11
N LEU A 29 -4.93 -1.21 6.64
CA LEU A 29 -6.24 -0.74 6.17
C LEU A 29 -6.17 -0.29 4.71
N TRP A 30 -5.14 0.47 4.33
CA TRP A 30 -4.90 0.87 2.95
C TRP A 30 -4.81 -0.35 2.02
N SER A 31 -4.04 -1.36 2.40
CA SER A 31 -3.90 -2.60 1.63
C SER A 31 -5.23 -3.37 1.53
N ASP A 32 -5.99 -3.41 2.62
CA ASP A 32 -7.31 -4.05 2.65
C ASP A 32 -8.31 -3.31 1.74
N CYS A 33 -8.29 -1.96 1.74
CA CYS A 33 -9.12 -1.11 0.85
C CYS A 33 -8.78 -1.37 -0.62
N VAL A 34 -7.50 -1.34 -1.00
CA VAL A 34 -7.08 -1.57 -2.39
C VAL A 34 -7.54 -2.95 -2.87
N ARG A 35 -7.38 -4.00 -2.05
CA ARG A 35 -7.84 -5.34 -2.42
C ARG A 35 -9.36 -5.44 -2.49
N ALA A 36 -10.09 -4.81 -1.57
CA ALA A 36 -11.56 -4.83 -1.56
C ALA A 36 -12.15 -4.05 -2.75
N ARG A 37 -11.53 -2.94 -3.16
CA ARG A 37 -11.92 -2.16 -4.34
C ARG A 37 -11.67 -2.93 -5.63
N ASP A 38 -10.48 -3.48 -5.80
CA ASP A 38 -10.05 -4.07 -7.07
C ASP A 38 -10.52 -5.53 -7.25
N MET A 39 -10.69 -6.28 -6.16
CA MET A 39 -11.16 -7.66 -6.05
C MET A 39 -10.31 -8.71 -6.79
N VAL A 40 -9.70 -8.35 -7.92
CA VAL A 40 -8.86 -9.21 -8.75
C VAL A 40 -7.56 -8.51 -9.11
N CYS A 41 -6.58 -9.27 -9.62
CA CYS A 41 -5.37 -8.72 -10.20
C CYS A 41 -5.71 -7.85 -11.41
N LYS A 42 -5.32 -6.58 -11.38
CA LYS A 42 -5.63 -5.63 -12.48
C LYS A 42 -4.89 -5.94 -13.79
N GLN A 43 -3.87 -6.81 -13.75
CA GLN A 43 -3.14 -7.22 -14.94
C GLN A 43 -3.72 -8.48 -15.60
N CYS A 44 -4.06 -9.51 -14.82
CA CYS A 44 -4.41 -10.83 -15.37
C CYS A 44 -5.76 -11.37 -14.87
N ASN A 45 -6.52 -10.57 -14.12
CA ASN A 45 -7.82 -10.90 -13.55
C ASN A 45 -7.84 -12.13 -12.60
N SER A 46 -6.67 -12.61 -12.17
CA SER A 46 -6.59 -13.67 -11.17
C SER A 46 -7.05 -13.17 -9.81
N ASP A 47 -7.80 -13.99 -9.08
CA ASP A 47 -8.23 -13.77 -7.69
C ASP A 47 -7.30 -14.44 -6.66
N TYR A 48 -6.26 -15.14 -7.13
CA TYR A 48 -5.37 -15.92 -6.28
C TYR A 48 -4.19 -15.13 -5.76
N ARG A 49 -3.93 -15.19 -4.44
CA ARG A 49 -2.79 -14.58 -3.75
C ARG A 49 -2.61 -13.09 -4.11
N LEU A 50 -3.66 -12.34 -3.87
CA LEU A 50 -3.71 -10.91 -4.14
C LEU A 50 -2.92 -10.09 -3.11
N SER A 51 -2.22 -9.07 -3.58
CA SER A 51 -1.52 -8.08 -2.76
C SER A 51 -1.74 -6.67 -3.29
N ALA A 52 -1.82 -5.69 -2.39
CA ALA A 52 -1.82 -4.29 -2.77
C ALA A 52 -0.38 -3.82 -3.04
N HIS A 53 -0.18 -3.18 -4.19
CA HIS A 53 1.09 -2.59 -4.61
C HIS A 53 1.00 -1.06 -4.61
N HIS A 54 2.01 -0.39 -4.04
CA HIS A 54 2.15 1.07 -4.14
C HIS A 54 2.77 1.45 -5.48
N ILE A 55 2.06 2.22 -6.31
CA ILE A 55 2.54 2.74 -7.60
C ILE A 55 3.72 3.68 -7.38
N ARG A 56 3.58 4.65 -6.48
CA ARG A 56 4.67 5.46 -5.94
C ARG A 56 5.11 4.88 -4.59
N SER A 57 6.42 4.84 -4.36
CA SER A 57 6.99 4.18 -3.17
C SER A 57 6.24 4.51 -1.87
N ARG A 58 5.99 3.49 -1.06
CA ARG A 58 5.40 3.65 0.28
C ARG A 58 6.25 4.51 1.24
N THR A 59 7.51 4.79 0.90
CA THR A 59 8.35 5.70 1.67
C THR A 59 7.99 7.16 1.44
N ASN A 60 7.28 7.45 0.35
CA ASN A 60 6.79 8.77 0.04
C ASN A 60 5.54 9.07 0.89
N LEU A 61 5.68 9.99 1.85
CA LEU A 61 4.63 10.30 2.82
C LEU A 61 3.40 10.94 2.20
N SER A 62 3.56 11.73 1.12
CA SER A 62 2.46 12.43 0.45
C SER A 62 1.49 11.50 -0.27
N THR A 63 1.96 10.34 -0.70
CA THR A 63 1.15 9.39 -1.47
C THR A 63 0.91 8.05 -0.76
N ARG A 64 1.56 7.84 0.40
CA ARG A 64 1.58 6.55 1.12
C ARG A 64 0.19 5.96 1.36
N TYR A 65 -0.77 6.79 1.74
CA TYR A 65 -2.12 6.35 2.13
C TYR A 65 -3.20 6.70 1.11
N LEU A 66 -2.83 7.30 -0.04
CA LEU A 66 -3.77 7.56 -1.12
C LEU A 66 -4.23 6.24 -1.74
N LEU A 67 -5.52 6.02 -1.85
CA LEU A 67 -6.08 4.82 -2.48
C LEU A 67 -5.72 4.77 -3.97
N ASP A 68 -5.66 5.92 -4.64
CA ASP A 68 -5.22 6.03 -6.03
C ASP A 68 -3.77 5.62 -6.26
N ASN A 69 -2.94 5.65 -5.21
CA ASN A 69 -1.56 5.16 -5.26
C ASN A 69 -1.48 3.63 -5.10
N GLY A 70 -2.61 2.94 -5.08
CA GLY A 70 -2.69 1.51 -4.87
C GLY A 70 -3.27 0.77 -6.07
N ILE A 71 -2.73 -0.41 -6.34
CA ILE A 71 -3.24 -1.35 -7.35
C ILE A 71 -3.16 -2.77 -6.81
N CYS A 72 -4.19 -3.58 -7.05
CA CYS A 72 -4.19 -4.99 -6.67
C CYS A 72 -3.52 -5.86 -7.74
N LEU A 73 -2.52 -6.61 -7.35
CA LEU A 73 -1.81 -7.56 -8.21
C LEU A 73 -1.72 -8.93 -7.55
N CYS A 74 -1.81 -10.00 -8.34
CA CYS A 74 -1.46 -11.34 -7.86
C CYS A 74 0.06 -11.45 -7.64
N TRP A 75 0.48 -12.45 -6.86
CA TRP A 75 1.90 -12.62 -6.55
C TRP A 75 2.79 -12.74 -7.80
N LYS A 76 2.28 -13.37 -8.88
CA LYS A 76 3.00 -13.57 -10.14
C LYS A 76 3.25 -12.23 -10.85
N CYS A 77 2.22 -11.41 -11.03
CA CYS A 77 2.35 -10.09 -11.65
C CYS A 77 3.16 -9.14 -10.77
N HIS A 78 2.97 -9.19 -9.45
CA HIS A 78 3.74 -8.37 -8.49
C HIS A 78 5.23 -8.74 -8.46
N SER A 79 5.57 -10.02 -8.62
CA SER A 79 6.97 -10.47 -8.63
C SER A 79 7.75 -9.96 -9.85
N LEU A 80 7.08 -9.56 -10.93
CA LEU A 80 7.70 -8.98 -12.12
C LEU A 80 8.54 -7.74 -11.78
N GLN A 81 8.15 -6.96 -10.78
CA GLN A 81 8.93 -5.82 -10.29
C GLN A 81 10.36 -6.19 -9.91
N LYS A 82 10.54 -7.40 -9.36
CA LYS A 82 11.85 -7.90 -8.94
C LYS A 82 12.69 -8.41 -10.11
N TRP A 83 12.05 -9.06 -11.09
CA TRP A 83 12.74 -9.77 -12.17
C TRP A 83 12.94 -8.91 -13.41
N ASN A 84 12.00 -8.00 -13.69
CA ASN A 84 12.06 -7.08 -14.82
C ASN A 84 11.36 -5.78 -14.44
N PRO A 85 12.04 -4.85 -13.72
CA PRO A 85 11.46 -3.60 -13.26
C PRO A 85 10.94 -2.70 -14.39
N GLU A 86 11.61 -2.69 -15.53
CA GLU A 86 11.22 -1.87 -16.69
C GLU A 86 9.88 -2.34 -17.27
N LYS A 87 9.76 -3.63 -17.57
CA LYS A 87 8.50 -4.22 -18.01
C LYS A 87 7.38 -4.08 -16.98
N PHE A 88 7.73 -4.14 -15.69
CA PHE A 88 6.77 -3.90 -14.61
C PHE A 88 6.26 -2.46 -14.65
N GLN A 89 7.13 -1.48 -14.89
CA GLN A 89 6.75 -0.07 -15.01
C GLN A 89 5.82 0.16 -16.21
N ASP A 90 6.13 -0.43 -17.36
CA ASP A 90 5.28 -0.36 -18.56
C ASP A 90 3.89 -0.94 -18.28
N MET A 91 3.84 -2.10 -17.62
CA MET A 91 2.59 -2.74 -17.19
C MET A 91 1.75 -1.82 -16.29
N ILE A 92 2.36 -1.14 -15.32
CA ILE A 92 1.65 -0.20 -14.45
C ILE A 92 1.09 0.97 -15.28
N LEU A 93 1.88 1.54 -16.18
CA LEU A 93 1.45 2.63 -17.06
C LEU A 93 0.27 2.22 -17.95
N GLU A 94 0.29 1.02 -18.52
CA GLU A 94 -0.82 0.48 -19.31
C GLU A 94 -2.10 0.34 -18.48
N ILE A 95 -2.01 -0.08 -17.22
CA ILE A 95 -3.19 -0.29 -16.36
C ILE A 95 -3.82 1.02 -15.90
N ILE A 96 -3.01 1.99 -15.43
CA ILE A 96 -3.54 3.22 -14.81
C ILE A 96 -3.62 4.40 -15.77
N GLY A 97 -2.91 4.36 -16.87
CA GLY A 97 -2.76 5.46 -17.83
C GLY A 97 -1.73 6.52 -17.42
N ASP A 98 -1.19 7.22 -18.41
CA ASP A 98 -0.14 8.22 -18.18
C ASP A 98 -0.63 9.41 -17.34
N GLU A 99 -1.82 9.91 -17.59
CA GLU A 99 -2.39 11.06 -16.87
C GLU A 99 -2.41 10.82 -15.33
N LYS A 100 -2.97 9.70 -14.91
CA LYS A 100 -3.03 9.31 -13.50
C LYS A 100 -1.64 9.08 -12.92
N TYR A 101 -0.73 8.50 -13.70
CA TYR A 101 0.66 8.31 -13.28
C TYR A 101 1.37 9.64 -13.05
N GLN A 102 1.21 10.62 -13.95
CA GLN A 102 1.80 11.95 -13.81
C GLN A 102 1.20 12.72 -12.63
N GLU A 103 -0.10 12.57 -12.38
CA GLU A 103 -0.74 13.15 -11.20
C GLU A 103 -0.13 12.58 -9.90
N LEU A 104 -0.01 11.26 -9.79
CA LEU A 104 0.65 10.62 -8.64
C LEU A 104 2.11 11.03 -8.50
N LYS A 105 2.82 11.19 -9.63
CA LYS A 105 4.19 11.69 -9.64
C LYS A 105 4.27 13.11 -9.07
N ARG A 106 3.41 14.02 -9.51
CA ARG A 106 3.34 15.40 -8.96
C ARG A 106 3.05 15.39 -7.46
N LYS A 107 2.03 14.63 -7.02
CA LYS A 107 1.70 14.49 -5.60
C LYS A 107 2.87 13.92 -4.79
N SER A 108 3.65 13.01 -5.36
CA SER A 108 4.80 12.41 -4.69
C SER A 108 5.99 13.38 -4.51
N LEU A 109 6.04 14.46 -5.27
CA LEU A 109 7.07 15.51 -5.16
C LEU A 109 6.70 16.61 -4.16
N MET A 110 5.47 16.62 -3.64
CA MET A 110 5.06 17.55 -2.61
C MET A 110 5.82 17.27 -1.32
N ASP A 111 6.44 18.30 -0.76
CA ASP A 111 7.11 18.20 0.53
C ASP A 111 6.06 18.10 1.63
N ILE A 112 5.91 16.91 2.18
CA ILE A 112 4.98 16.65 3.28
C ILE A 112 5.79 16.38 4.54
N GLN A 113 5.51 17.18 5.57
CA GLN A 113 5.97 16.90 6.91
C GLN A 113 5.49 15.52 7.39
N LYS A 114 6.24 14.91 8.29
CA LYS A 114 5.88 13.62 8.88
C LYS A 114 4.48 13.70 9.49
N HIS A 115 3.62 12.74 9.17
CA HIS A 115 2.30 12.64 9.79
C HIS A 115 2.40 12.65 11.32
N THR A 116 1.55 13.45 11.97
CA THR A 116 1.33 13.41 13.42
C THR A 116 0.51 12.20 13.82
N GLU A 117 0.37 11.93 15.13
CA GLU A 117 -0.58 10.90 15.59
C GLU A 117 -2.02 11.24 15.21
N TYR A 118 -2.39 12.53 15.28
CA TYR A 118 -3.69 13.01 14.86
C TYR A 118 -3.96 12.77 13.38
N ASP A 119 -3.01 13.11 12.50
CA ASP A 119 -3.14 12.83 11.06
C ASP A 119 -3.37 11.34 10.80
N LEU A 120 -2.66 10.48 11.51
CA LEU A 120 -2.78 9.03 11.35
C LEU A 120 -4.14 8.50 11.88
N GLU A 121 -4.67 9.08 12.94
CA GLU A 121 -6.01 8.76 13.45
C GLU A 121 -7.10 9.14 12.42
N MET A 122 -6.99 10.32 11.79
CA MET A 122 -7.89 10.75 10.72
C MET A 122 -7.79 9.87 9.47
N ILE A 123 -6.57 9.51 9.06
CA ILE A 123 -6.33 8.58 7.94
C ILE A 123 -6.92 7.20 8.25
N GLN A 124 -6.77 6.72 9.47
CA GLN A 124 -7.36 5.45 9.90
C GLN A 124 -8.88 5.47 9.77
N GLU A 125 -9.55 6.49 10.31
CA GLU A 125 -11.01 6.64 10.25
C GLU A 125 -11.51 6.68 8.80
N TYR A 126 -10.85 7.47 7.95
CA TYR A 126 -11.15 7.53 6.51
C TYR A 126 -11.06 6.15 5.84
N LEU A 127 -9.94 5.43 6.07
CA LEU A 127 -9.72 4.11 5.46
C LEU A 127 -10.69 3.04 6.02
N GLU A 128 -11.04 3.10 7.30
CA GLU A 128 -12.06 2.22 7.90
C GLU A 128 -13.44 2.45 7.25
N GLY A 129 -13.82 3.70 7.00
CA GLY A 129 -15.03 4.07 6.27
C GLY A 129 -15.02 3.51 4.84
N LYS A 130 -13.96 3.78 4.08
CA LYS A 130 -13.80 3.27 2.71
C LYS A 130 -13.83 1.75 2.62
N LEU A 131 -13.21 1.07 3.58
CA LEU A 131 -13.22 -0.40 3.60
C LEU A 131 -14.64 -0.96 3.81
N LYS A 132 -15.47 -0.31 4.63
CA LYS A 132 -16.88 -0.66 4.80
C LYS A 132 -17.65 -0.48 3.50
N ASP A 133 -17.46 0.67 2.82
CA ASP A 133 -18.11 0.99 1.56
C ASP A 133 -17.80 -0.06 0.49
N TYR A 134 -16.52 -0.37 0.27
CA TYR A 134 -16.11 -1.38 -0.71
C TYR A 134 -16.65 -2.79 -0.38
N LYS A 135 -16.68 -3.18 0.88
CA LYS A 135 -17.26 -4.45 1.31
C LYS A 135 -18.77 -4.52 1.13
N ALA A 136 -19.45 -3.38 1.19
CA ALA A 136 -20.88 -3.25 0.91
C ALA A 136 -21.20 -3.17 -0.59
N GLY A 137 -20.17 -3.18 -1.47
CA GLY A 137 -20.35 -3.03 -2.91
C GLY A 137 -20.69 -1.60 -3.35
N ILE A 138 -20.42 -0.61 -2.49
CA ILE A 138 -20.63 0.80 -2.80
C ILE A 138 -19.35 1.33 -3.45
N ASP A 139 -19.37 1.50 -4.77
CA ASP A 139 -18.31 2.19 -5.51
C ASP A 139 -18.79 3.62 -5.82
N PHE A 140 -18.17 4.62 -5.20
CA PHE A 140 -18.52 6.03 -5.41
C PHE A 140 -18.10 6.56 -6.79
N ASN A 141 -17.37 5.77 -7.59
CA ASN A 141 -17.04 6.13 -8.97
C ASN A 141 -18.27 5.99 -9.90
N ASP A 142 -19.32 5.28 -9.48
CA ASP A 142 -20.56 5.09 -10.23
C ASP A 142 -21.67 6.09 -9.85
N LEU A 143 -21.40 7.06 -8.98
CA LEU A 143 -22.38 8.11 -8.67
C LEU A 143 -22.41 9.14 -9.82
N PRO A 144 -23.57 9.32 -10.45
CA PRO A 144 -23.73 10.33 -11.48
C PRO A 144 -23.75 11.72 -10.82
N PHE A 145 -22.65 12.45 -10.90
CA PHE A 145 -22.57 13.89 -10.65
C PHE A 145 -22.12 14.62 -11.90
#